data_566d10bbe57250da5d230c188c1b98e3
#
_entry.id   566d10bbe57250da5d230c188c1b98e3
#
_cell.length_a   1.000
_cell.length_b   1.000
_cell.length_c   1.000
_cell.angle_alpha   90.00
_cell.angle_beta   90.00
_cell.angle_gamma   90.00
#
_symmetry.space_group_name_H-M   'P 1'
#
loop_
_entity.id
_entity.type
_entity.pdbx_description
1 polymer ?
#
loop_
_entity_poly.entity_id
_entity_poly.type
_entity_poly.pdbx_seq_one_letter_code
_entity_poly.pdbx_strand_id
1 'polypeptide(L)'
;KLLMWEICKNKTDSYKEFDRTVDYIYDTINAYKMLDRKSAKFDKEGGIHAHIRRGPLGIILCLGPYNYPLNETFCLLIPAIIMGNTTIFKPAKHGVLLIAPLLKAFKESFPPGVVNILFGRGRKIATPIMKTGYIDVLALIGHSSSAVSLQDEHPNKNRLRLVLGLEAKNPGIILPDADLDHTIKECISGTLSYNGQRCTALKVLYVHESIVNEFNKKFS
;
A
#
# COMPACT_ATOMS: atom_id res chain seq x y z
N LYS A 1 -0.93 -7.04 -19.06
CA LYS A 1 -0.86 -8.52 -19.25
C LYS A 1 -0.35 -9.22 -18.01
N LEU A 2 0.80 -8.84 -17.41
CA LEU A 2 1.37 -9.53 -16.24
C LEU A 2 0.43 -9.57 -15.04
N LEU A 3 -0.27 -8.49 -14.72
CA LEU A 3 -1.30 -8.49 -13.67
C LEU A 3 -2.39 -9.54 -13.90
N MET A 4 -2.84 -9.70 -15.16
CA MET A 4 -3.82 -10.73 -15.51
C MET A 4 -3.27 -12.15 -15.31
N TRP A 5 -2.02 -12.35 -15.66
CA TRP A 5 -1.39 -13.68 -15.63
C TRP A 5 -0.99 -14.12 -14.23
N GLU A 6 -0.38 -13.23 -13.45
CA GLU A 6 0.18 -13.61 -12.16
C GLU A 6 -0.83 -13.63 -11.02
N ILE A 7 -1.84 -12.76 -11.08
CA ILE A 7 -2.82 -12.59 -9.98
C ILE A 7 -4.27 -12.75 -10.42
N CYS A 8 -4.50 -13.23 -11.65
CA CYS A 8 -5.84 -13.48 -12.21
C CYS A 8 -6.78 -12.27 -12.17
N LYS A 9 -6.23 -11.06 -12.23
CA LYS A 9 -7.03 -9.85 -12.30
C LYS A 9 -7.61 -9.69 -13.70
N ASN A 10 -8.89 -9.30 -13.82
CA ASN A 10 -9.50 -9.09 -15.13
C ASN A 10 -8.82 -7.92 -15.89
N LYS A 11 -9.11 -7.81 -17.18
CA LYS A 11 -8.48 -6.80 -18.05
C LYS A 11 -8.74 -5.38 -17.56
N THR A 12 -9.99 -5.06 -17.26
CA THR A 12 -10.41 -3.72 -16.83
C THR A 12 -9.72 -3.30 -15.54
N ASP A 13 -9.71 -4.17 -14.52
CA ASP A 13 -9.08 -3.87 -13.23
C ASP A 13 -7.56 -3.82 -13.34
N SER A 14 -6.96 -4.57 -14.27
CA SER A 14 -5.53 -4.50 -14.54
C SER A 14 -5.11 -3.16 -15.14
N TYR A 15 -5.90 -2.60 -16.06
CA TYR A 15 -5.68 -1.26 -16.59
C TYR A 15 -5.89 -0.21 -15.52
N LYS A 16 -6.99 -0.29 -14.76
CA LYS A 16 -7.27 0.63 -13.64
C LYS A 16 -6.13 0.66 -12.61
N GLU A 17 -5.55 -0.50 -12.28
CA GLU A 17 -4.41 -0.54 -11.36
C GLU A 17 -3.19 0.16 -11.94
N PHE A 18 -2.90 -0.07 -13.23
CA PHE A 18 -1.77 0.56 -13.90
C PHE A 18 -1.94 2.08 -13.96
N ASP A 19 -3.06 2.57 -14.49
CA ASP A 19 -3.33 3.99 -14.66
C ASP A 19 -3.31 4.71 -13.31
N ARG A 20 -3.99 4.16 -12.30
CA ARG A 20 -3.98 4.67 -10.93
C ARG A 20 -2.57 4.74 -10.34
N THR A 21 -1.71 3.80 -10.68
CA THR A 21 -0.30 3.84 -10.21
C THR A 21 0.47 4.98 -10.85
N VAL A 22 0.27 5.20 -12.14
CA VAL A 22 0.88 6.32 -12.88
C VAL A 22 0.41 7.66 -12.29
N ASP A 23 -0.90 7.82 -12.10
CA ASP A 23 -1.48 9.01 -11.50
C ASP A 23 -0.91 9.26 -10.10
N TYR A 24 -0.84 8.21 -9.26
CA TYR A 24 -0.27 8.28 -7.92
C TYR A 24 1.20 8.78 -7.93
N ILE A 25 2.00 8.32 -8.88
CA ILE A 25 3.39 8.79 -9.02
C ILE A 25 3.42 10.29 -9.28
N TYR A 26 2.65 10.78 -10.25
CA TYR A 26 2.58 12.20 -10.58
C TYR A 26 2.05 13.05 -9.41
N ASP A 27 0.98 12.59 -8.77
CA ASP A 27 0.38 13.28 -7.62
C ASP A 27 1.35 13.36 -6.44
N THR A 28 2.09 12.27 -6.16
CA THR A 28 3.11 12.25 -5.11
C THR A 28 4.24 13.24 -5.41
N ILE A 29 4.71 13.29 -6.66
CA ILE A 29 5.74 14.25 -7.07
C ILE A 29 5.24 15.69 -6.92
N ASN A 30 4.01 15.96 -7.33
CA ASN A 30 3.42 17.30 -7.22
C ASN A 30 3.20 17.71 -5.76
N ALA A 31 2.69 16.79 -4.93
CA ALA A 31 2.54 17.02 -3.50
C ALA A 31 3.88 17.33 -2.82
N TYR A 32 4.93 16.58 -3.17
CA TYR A 32 6.28 16.85 -2.66
C TYR A 32 6.80 18.22 -3.08
N LYS A 33 6.65 18.61 -4.36
CA LYS A 33 7.03 19.94 -4.85
C LYS A 33 6.33 21.07 -4.06
N MET A 34 5.04 20.89 -3.76
CA MET A 34 4.29 21.86 -2.96
C MET A 34 4.81 21.95 -1.52
N LEU A 35 5.09 20.80 -0.90
CA LEU A 35 5.65 20.73 0.45
C LEU A 35 7.05 21.34 0.53
N ASP A 36 7.90 21.09 -0.46
CA ASP A 36 9.27 21.63 -0.52
C ASP A 36 9.25 23.16 -0.67
N ARG A 37 8.40 23.69 -1.56
CA ARG A 37 8.19 25.13 -1.73
C ARG A 37 7.71 25.81 -0.45
N LYS A 38 6.77 25.17 0.29
CA LYS A 38 6.31 25.67 1.59
C LYS A 38 7.44 25.65 2.60
N SER A 39 8.22 24.57 2.63
CA SER A 39 9.36 24.41 3.54
C SER A 39 10.54 25.36 3.27
N ALA A 40 10.58 26.02 2.10
CA ALA A 40 11.60 27.03 1.77
C ALA A 40 11.35 28.37 2.45
N LYS A 41 10.17 28.58 3.05
CA LYS A 41 9.81 29.83 3.74
C LYS A 41 10.01 29.68 5.25
N PHE A 42 10.34 30.81 5.89
CA PHE A 42 10.33 30.87 7.35
C PHE A 42 8.89 31.13 7.85
N ASP A 43 8.46 30.32 8.80
CA ASP A 43 7.25 30.57 9.58
C ASP A 43 7.61 31.51 10.74
N LYS A 44 6.76 32.51 11.01
CA LYS A 44 6.95 33.47 12.11
C LYS A 44 5.71 33.45 13.00
N GLU A 45 5.89 33.02 14.24
CA GLU A 45 4.85 32.98 15.24
C GLU A 45 5.41 33.37 16.60
N GLY A 46 4.72 34.25 17.31
CA GLY A 46 5.13 34.70 18.66
C GLY A 46 6.53 35.28 18.75
N GLY A 47 7.05 35.89 17.68
CA GLY A 47 8.42 36.41 17.62
C GLY A 47 9.50 35.38 17.29
N ILE A 48 9.11 34.12 17.14
CA ILE A 48 10.02 33.02 16.77
C ILE A 48 10.01 32.87 15.24
N HIS A 49 11.19 32.71 14.65
CA HIS A 49 11.38 32.39 13.26
C HIS A 49 11.75 30.90 13.15
N ALA A 50 10.88 30.10 12.54
CA ALA A 50 11.08 28.67 12.35
C ALA A 50 11.27 28.32 10.88
N HIS A 51 12.19 27.39 10.59
CA HIS A 51 12.40 26.84 9.26
C HIS A 51 12.24 25.31 9.32
N ILE A 52 11.11 24.81 8.81
CA ILE A 52 10.80 23.39 8.87
C ILE A 52 11.24 22.73 7.57
N ARG A 53 12.26 21.89 7.64
CA ARG A 53 12.74 21.08 6.52
C ARG A 53 12.43 19.60 6.77
N ARG A 54 12.11 18.89 5.68
CA ARG A 54 11.95 17.43 5.70
C ARG A 54 13.23 16.78 5.21
N GLY A 55 13.61 15.67 5.84
CA GLY A 55 14.80 14.89 5.48
C GLY A 55 14.48 13.39 5.39
N PRO A 56 15.37 12.62 4.79
CA PRO A 56 15.25 11.17 4.76
C PRO A 56 15.29 10.56 6.16
N LEU A 57 14.63 9.44 6.32
CA LEU A 57 14.64 8.65 7.57
C LEU A 57 15.76 7.62 7.59
N GLY A 58 16.24 7.18 6.41
CA GLY A 58 17.31 6.20 6.28
C GLY A 58 16.96 5.06 5.32
N ILE A 59 17.07 3.82 5.79
CA ILE A 59 16.82 2.60 5.00
C ILE A 59 15.39 2.13 5.22
N ILE A 60 14.63 2.04 4.15
CA ILE A 60 13.23 1.61 4.15
C ILE A 60 13.11 0.20 3.61
N LEU A 61 12.57 -0.74 4.39
CA LEU A 61 12.17 -2.05 3.87
C LEU A 61 10.73 -1.98 3.35
N CYS A 62 10.55 -2.04 2.03
CA CYS A 62 9.26 -2.00 1.35
C CYS A 62 8.78 -3.41 1.00
N LEU A 63 7.64 -3.83 1.55
CA LEU A 63 7.01 -5.12 1.31
C LEU A 63 5.58 -4.91 0.80
N GLY A 64 5.39 -5.11 -0.50
CA GLY A 64 4.09 -4.93 -1.16
C GLY A 64 3.20 -6.18 -1.10
N PRO A 65 1.87 -6.02 -1.24
CA PRO A 65 0.91 -7.11 -1.23
C PRO A 65 0.80 -7.80 -2.59
N TYR A 66 0.19 -8.99 -2.61
CA TYR A 66 0.00 -9.75 -3.84
C TYR A 66 -1.22 -9.29 -4.68
N ASN A 67 -2.24 -8.73 -4.03
CA ASN A 67 -3.52 -8.42 -4.66
C ASN A 67 -3.52 -7.10 -5.45
N TYR A 68 -2.66 -6.17 -5.08
CA TYR A 68 -2.35 -4.95 -5.83
C TYR A 68 -0.83 -4.76 -5.89
N PRO A 69 -0.13 -5.69 -6.59
CA PRO A 69 1.33 -5.77 -6.53
C PRO A 69 2.03 -4.58 -7.19
N LEU A 70 1.36 -3.85 -8.06
CA LEU A 70 1.88 -2.61 -8.64
C LEU A 70 1.49 -1.41 -7.77
N ASN A 71 0.21 -1.09 -7.69
CA ASN A 71 -0.26 0.14 -7.06
C ASN A 71 0.13 0.25 -5.59
N GLU A 72 -0.22 -0.75 -4.77
CA GLU A 72 0.03 -0.68 -3.34
C GLU A 72 1.53 -0.73 -3.00
N THR A 73 2.32 -1.45 -3.80
CA THR A 73 3.77 -1.46 -3.64
C THR A 73 4.37 -0.10 -3.94
N PHE A 74 3.93 0.56 -5.01
CA PHE A 74 4.41 1.88 -5.39
C PHE A 74 3.93 2.97 -4.42
N CYS A 75 2.77 2.77 -3.75
CA CYS A 75 2.33 3.64 -2.66
C CYS A 75 3.29 3.65 -1.46
N LEU A 76 4.09 2.60 -1.26
CA LEU A 76 5.16 2.57 -0.27
C LEU A 76 6.49 3.09 -0.84
N LEU A 77 6.83 2.65 -2.05
CA LEU A 77 8.13 2.86 -2.66
C LEU A 77 8.35 4.32 -3.11
N ILE A 78 7.38 4.92 -3.79
CA ILE A 78 7.53 6.27 -4.37
C ILE A 78 7.71 7.33 -3.28
N PRO A 79 6.89 7.40 -2.21
CA PRO A 79 7.13 8.35 -1.12
C PRO A 79 8.48 8.14 -0.44
N ALA A 80 8.91 6.88 -0.27
CA ALA A 80 10.21 6.60 0.33
C ALA A 80 11.35 7.19 -0.51
N ILE A 81 11.34 6.97 -1.82
CA ILE A 81 12.39 7.44 -2.73
C ILE A 81 12.37 8.98 -2.85
N ILE A 82 11.20 9.58 -3.06
CA ILE A 82 11.11 11.03 -3.27
C ILE A 82 11.56 11.84 -2.04
N MET A 83 11.44 11.25 -0.85
CA MET A 83 11.93 11.84 0.40
C MET A 83 13.43 11.61 0.62
N GLY A 84 14.16 11.04 -0.35
CA GLY A 84 15.61 10.85 -0.30
C GLY A 84 16.07 9.62 0.48
N ASN A 85 15.17 8.69 0.79
CA ASN A 85 15.55 7.44 1.46
C ASN A 85 16.14 6.42 0.48
N THR A 86 16.94 5.50 1.03
CA THR A 86 17.31 4.27 0.32
C THR A 86 16.28 3.17 0.61
N THR A 87 16.02 2.33 -0.37
CA THR A 87 14.99 1.31 -0.26
C THR A 87 15.51 -0.09 -0.53
N ILE A 88 15.08 -1.04 0.28
CA ILE A 88 15.14 -2.46 -0.01
C ILE A 88 13.70 -2.88 -0.33
N PHE A 89 13.45 -3.17 -1.59
CA PHE A 89 12.12 -3.53 -2.07
C PHE A 89 12.03 -5.02 -2.35
N LYS A 90 11.04 -5.65 -1.76
CA LYS A 90 10.72 -7.05 -2.02
C LYS A 90 9.29 -7.19 -2.52
N PRO A 91 9.08 -7.51 -3.82
CA PRO A 91 7.75 -7.77 -4.36
C PRO A 91 7.11 -9.00 -3.72
N ALA A 92 5.79 -9.06 -3.75
CA ALA A 92 5.03 -10.22 -3.31
C ALA A 92 5.40 -11.48 -4.15
N LYS A 93 5.08 -12.66 -3.61
CA LYS A 93 5.31 -13.94 -4.33
C LYS A 93 4.53 -13.99 -5.67
N HIS A 94 3.27 -13.57 -5.63
CA HIS A 94 2.43 -13.42 -6.81
C HIS A 94 2.49 -11.95 -7.25
N GLY A 95 2.69 -11.69 -8.54
CA GLY A 95 2.99 -10.37 -9.08
C GLY A 95 4.49 -10.06 -9.20
N VAL A 96 5.37 -11.02 -8.95
CA VAL A 96 6.81 -10.82 -8.97
C VAL A 96 7.36 -10.49 -10.35
N LEU A 97 6.81 -11.10 -11.41
CA LEU A 97 7.24 -10.86 -12.79
C LEU A 97 6.87 -9.46 -13.29
N LEU A 98 5.89 -8.82 -12.64
CA LEU A 98 5.49 -7.46 -12.93
C LEU A 98 6.66 -6.46 -12.78
N ILE A 99 7.60 -6.76 -11.90
CA ILE A 99 8.75 -5.91 -11.63
C ILE A 99 9.86 -6.07 -12.68
N ALA A 100 9.93 -7.22 -13.36
CA ALA A 100 10.99 -7.50 -14.32
C ALA A 100 11.15 -6.42 -15.42
N PRO A 101 10.09 -5.92 -16.09
CA PRO A 101 10.21 -4.84 -17.06
C PRO A 101 10.71 -3.53 -16.49
N LEU A 102 10.57 -3.31 -15.18
CA LEU A 102 10.93 -2.07 -14.50
C LEU A 102 12.38 -2.05 -14.01
N LEU A 103 13.06 -3.21 -13.97
CA LEU A 103 14.42 -3.32 -13.45
C LEU A 103 15.39 -2.39 -14.18
N LYS A 104 15.28 -2.33 -15.51
CA LYS A 104 16.12 -1.45 -16.33
C LYS A 104 15.85 0.02 -15.99
N ALA A 105 14.58 0.41 -15.90
CA ALA A 105 14.19 1.77 -15.56
C ALA A 105 14.72 2.19 -14.17
N PHE A 106 14.62 1.35 -13.17
CA PHE A 106 15.19 1.62 -11.84
C PHE A 106 16.70 1.78 -11.89
N LYS A 107 17.40 0.89 -12.61
CA LYS A 107 18.86 0.94 -12.74
C LYS A 107 19.35 2.20 -13.43
N GLU A 108 18.64 2.69 -14.45
CA GLU A 108 19.02 3.85 -15.24
C GLU A 108 18.60 5.18 -14.60
N SER A 109 17.55 5.17 -13.75
CA SER A 109 16.99 6.39 -13.17
C SER A 109 17.56 6.75 -11.81
N PHE A 110 18.16 5.80 -11.08
CA PHE A 110 18.62 6.02 -9.71
C PHE A 110 20.11 5.66 -9.56
N PRO A 111 20.84 6.40 -8.70
CA PRO A 111 22.19 6.01 -8.32
C PRO A 111 22.23 4.59 -7.71
N PRO A 112 23.37 3.87 -7.86
CA PRO A 112 23.52 2.56 -7.22
C PRO A 112 23.26 2.61 -5.72
N GLY A 113 22.50 1.63 -5.21
CA GLY A 113 22.16 1.51 -3.79
C GLY A 113 20.91 2.27 -3.34
N VAL A 114 20.34 3.16 -4.18
CA VAL A 114 19.10 3.87 -3.81
C VAL A 114 17.89 2.94 -3.86
N VAL A 115 17.74 2.14 -4.90
CA VAL A 115 16.66 1.15 -5.02
C VAL A 115 17.27 -0.23 -5.17
N ASN A 116 17.08 -1.07 -4.17
CA ASN A 116 17.59 -2.45 -4.14
C ASN A 116 16.40 -3.41 -4.16
N ILE A 117 16.34 -4.30 -5.14
CA ILE A 117 15.22 -5.23 -5.32
C ILE A 117 15.66 -6.64 -4.99
N LEU A 118 14.93 -7.29 -4.08
CA LEU A 118 15.21 -8.66 -3.63
C LEU A 118 14.05 -9.59 -3.96
N PHE A 119 14.37 -10.74 -4.54
CA PHE A 119 13.40 -11.77 -4.89
C PHE A 119 13.55 -12.99 -3.99
N GLY A 120 12.43 -13.57 -3.55
CA GLY A 120 12.41 -14.79 -2.77
C GLY A 120 11.33 -14.84 -1.70
N ARG A 121 11.40 -15.85 -0.84
CA ARG A 121 10.42 -16.06 0.25
C ARG A 121 10.59 -15.00 1.34
N GLY A 122 9.49 -14.34 1.74
CA GLY A 122 9.49 -13.26 2.73
C GLY A 122 10.26 -13.59 4.01
N ARG A 123 9.94 -14.70 4.66
CA ARG A 123 10.64 -15.12 5.90
C ARG A 123 12.14 -15.34 5.71
N LYS A 124 12.58 -15.81 4.54
CA LYS A 124 14.01 -16.05 4.29
C LYS A 124 14.79 -14.78 3.98
N ILE A 125 14.11 -13.71 3.56
CA ILE A 125 14.74 -12.45 3.16
C ILE A 125 14.48 -11.35 4.18
N ALA A 126 13.22 -11.07 4.52
CA ALA A 126 12.88 -9.96 5.39
C ALA A 126 13.34 -10.17 6.83
N THR A 127 13.20 -11.38 7.39
CA THR A 127 13.62 -11.68 8.76
C THR A 127 15.14 -11.45 9.00
N PRO A 128 16.06 -11.97 8.19
CA PRO A 128 17.48 -11.68 8.38
C PRO A 128 17.79 -10.17 8.23
N ILE A 129 17.14 -9.48 7.31
CA ILE A 129 17.34 -8.04 7.12
C ILE A 129 16.89 -7.26 8.36
N MET A 130 15.72 -7.58 8.92
CA MET A 130 15.25 -6.94 10.16
C MET A 130 16.20 -7.18 11.33
N LYS A 131 16.73 -8.40 11.45
CA LYS A 131 17.72 -8.75 12.51
C LYS A 131 19.00 -7.93 12.47
N THR A 132 19.37 -7.37 11.33
CA THR A 132 20.56 -6.51 11.23
C THR A 132 20.43 -5.22 12.06
N GLY A 133 19.21 -4.77 12.33
CA GLY A 133 18.95 -3.50 13.01
C GLY A 133 19.22 -2.24 12.18
N TYR A 134 19.53 -2.39 10.88
CA TYR A 134 19.80 -1.26 9.98
C TYR A 134 18.54 -0.68 9.32
N ILE A 135 17.39 -1.32 9.47
CA ILE A 135 16.14 -0.83 8.91
C ILE A 135 15.59 0.29 9.80
N ASP A 136 15.42 1.47 9.24
CA ASP A 136 14.84 2.62 9.93
C ASP A 136 13.31 2.66 9.82
N VAL A 137 12.76 2.15 8.71
CA VAL A 137 11.31 2.07 8.48
C VAL A 137 10.93 0.72 7.89
N LEU A 138 9.97 0.05 8.51
CA LEU A 138 9.25 -1.08 7.92
C LEU A 138 7.97 -0.56 7.24
N ALA A 139 7.95 -0.55 5.92
CA ALA A 139 6.78 -0.23 5.11
C ALA A 139 6.18 -1.54 4.56
N LEU A 140 5.06 -1.96 5.11
CA LEU A 140 4.41 -3.25 4.80
C LEU A 140 2.93 -3.07 4.52
N ILE A 141 2.47 -3.63 3.41
CA ILE A 141 1.05 -3.90 3.18
C ILE A 141 0.86 -5.41 3.14
N GLY A 142 0.12 -5.94 4.12
CA GLY A 142 -0.06 -7.38 4.26
C GLY A 142 -0.75 -7.78 5.58
N HIS A 143 -0.42 -8.94 6.09
CA HIS A 143 -1.00 -9.49 7.32
C HIS A 143 -0.38 -8.90 8.59
N SER A 144 -1.22 -8.63 9.59
CA SER A 144 -0.80 -8.15 10.92
C SER A 144 0.20 -9.09 11.58
N SER A 145 0.01 -10.41 11.45
CA SER A 145 0.96 -11.40 11.99
C SER A 145 2.36 -11.28 11.37
N SER A 146 2.45 -10.88 10.08
CA SER A 146 3.74 -10.64 9.44
C SER A 146 4.38 -9.35 9.94
N ALA A 147 3.59 -8.30 10.15
CA ALA A 147 4.06 -7.04 10.70
C ALA A 147 4.64 -7.23 12.11
N VAL A 148 3.89 -7.90 13.00
CA VAL A 148 4.33 -8.23 14.37
C VAL A 148 5.61 -9.05 14.35
N SER A 149 5.63 -10.15 13.56
CA SER A 149 6.82 -11.01 13.47
C SER A 149 8.05 -10.25 13.01
N LEU A 150 7.94 -9.38 12.00
CA LEU A 150 9.09 -8.61 11.52
C LEU A 150 9.53 -7.52 12.51
N GLN A 151 8.58 -6.86 13.17
CA GLN A 151 8.88 -5.90 14.22
C GLN A 151 9.61 -6.56 15.40
N ASP A 152 9.22 -7.79 15.77
CA ASP A 152 9.83 -8.54 16.87
C ASP A 152 11.26 -8.95 16.56
N GLU A 153 11.61 -9.16 15.31
CA GLU A 153 12.97 -9.49 14.90
C GLU A 153 13.93 -8.29 14.90
N HIS A 154 13.41 -7.06 14.97
CA HIS A 154 14.28 -5.89 14.96
C HIS A 154 14.86 -5.60 16.36
N PRO A 155 16.20 -5.53 16.51
CA PRO A 155 16.84 -5.38 17.82
C PRO A 155 16.58 -4.02 18.48
N ASN A 156 16.35 -2.96 17.68
CA ASN A 156 16.15 -1.59 18.15
C ASN A 156 14.71 -1.13 17.87
N LYS A 157 13.71 -1.76 18.49
CA LYS A 157 12.28 -1.50 18.24
C LYS A 157 11.87 -0.04 18.46
N ASN A 158 12.50 0.64 19.39
CA ASN A 158 12.24 2.05 19.71
C ASN A 158 12.69 3.02 18.60
N ARG A 159 13.58 2.58 17.70
CA ARG A 159 14.05 3.37 16.55
C ARG A 159 13.31 3.04 15.26
N LEU A 160 12.74 1.84 15.18
CA LEU A 160 12.00 1.38 14.01
C LEU A 160 10.68 2.14 13.86
N ARG A 161 10.50 2.79 12.73
CA ARG A 161 9.21 3.37 12.34
C ARG A 161 8.41 2.37 11.52
N LEU A 162 7.08 2.43 11.66
CA LEU A 162 6.16 1.51 11.01
C LEU A 162 5.20 2.28 10.09
N VAL A 163 5.13 1.85 8.83
CA VAL A 163 4.11 2.27 7.86
C VAL A 163 3.37 1.01 7.43
N LEU A 164 2.22 0.76 8.03
CA LEU A 164 1.52 -0.51 7.93
C LEU A 164 0.14 -0.33 7.30
N GLY A 165 -0.13 -1.05 6.20
CA GLY A 165 -1.44 -1.26 5.64
C GLY A 165 -1.85 -2.72 5.88
N LEU A 166 -2.72 -2.96 6.84
CA LEU A 166 -3.04 -4.32 7.29
C LEU A 166 -4.43 -4.75 6.82
N GLU A 167 -4.77 -6.01 7.06
CA GLU A 167 -6.08 -6.57 6.79
C GLU A 167 -7.17 -5.90 7.62
N ALA A 168 -8.38 -5.89 7.07
CA ALA A 168 -9.56 -5.31 7.72
C ALA A 168 -10.76 -6.26 7.70
N LYS A 169 -11.72 -6.00 8.58
CA LYS A 169 -13.04 -6.65 8.67
C LYS A 169 -14.13 -5.61 8.43
N ASN A 170 -14.11 -4.99 7.24
CA ASN A 170 -15.00 -3.88 6.89
C ASN A 170 -16.49 -4.31 6.94
N PRO A 171 -17.32 -3.72 7.78
CA PRO A 171 -18.75 -3.97 7.79
C PRO A 171 -19.49 -3.09 6.77
N GLY A 172 -20.58 -3.62 6.21
CA GLY A 172 -21.63 -2.85 5.56
C GLY A 172 -22.86 -2.85 6.47
N ILE A 173 -23.45 -1.71 6.75
CA ILE A 173 -24.65 -1.57 7.56
C ILE A 173 -25.78 -1.06 6.66
N ILE A 174 -26.83 -1.85 6.52
CA ILE A 174 -27.98 -1.56 5.66
C ILE A 174 -29.19 -1.24 6.54
N LEU A 175 -29.61 0.02 6.49
CA LEU A 175 -30.73 0.55 7.26
C LEU A 175 -32.07 0.32 6.52
N PRO A 176 -33.20 0.36 7.23
CA PRO A 176 -34.51 0.04 6.64
C PRO A 176 -34.99 1.03 5.57
N ASP A 177 -34.47 2.24 5.55
CA ASP A 177 -34.75 3.31 4.59
C ASP A 177 -33.79 3.34 3.39
N ALA A 178 -32.89 2.36 3.27
CA ALA A 178 -31.94 2.29 2.18
C ALA A 178 -32.64 1.98 0.84
N ASP A 179 -32.18 2.61 -0.24
CA ASP A 179 -32.50 2.19 -1.61
C ASP A 179 -31.89 0.80 -1.85
N LEU A 180 -32.74 -0.23 -1.81
CA LEU A 180 -32.28 -1.62 -1.90
C LEU A 180 -31.64 -1.94 -3.25
N ASP A 181 -32.12 -1.40 -4.37
CA ASP A 181 -31.58 -1.72 -5.69
C ASP A 181 -30.17 -1.14 -5.87
N HIS A 182 -29.95 0.07 -5.38
CA HIS A 182 -28.61 0.66 -5.33
C HIS A 182 -27.71 -0.07 -4.34
N THR A 183 -28.20 -0.32 -3.13
CA THR A 183 -27.46 -0.98 -2.04
C THR A 183 -26.99 -2.37 -2.45
N ILE A 184 -27.82 -3.17 -3.12
CA ILE A 184 -27.46 -4.51 -3.60
C ILE A 184 -26.28 -4.42 -4.58
N LYS A 185 -26.33 -3.51 -5.55
CA LYS A 185 -25.23 -3.32 -6.51
C LYS A 185 -23.92 -2.97 -5.81
N GLU A 186 -23.97 -2.05 -4.85
CA GLU A 186 -22.81 -1.66 -4.06
C GLU A 186 -22.30 -2.81 -3.16
N CYS A 187 -23.19 -3.56 -2.54
CA CYS A 187 -22.82 -4.73 -1.72
C CYS A 187 -22.20 -5.84 -2.57
N ILE A 188 -22.74 -6.17 -3.74
CA ILE A 188 -22.15 -7.14 -4.65
C ILE A 188 -20.74 -6.69 -5.10
N SER A 189 -20.63 -5.46 -5.55
CA SER A 189 -19.34 -4.87 -5.93
C SER A 189 -18.36 -4.84 -4.74
N GLY A 190 -18.83 -4.42 -3.57
CA GLY A 190 -18.04 -4.30 -2.36
C GLY A 190 -17.53 -5.64 -1.81
N THR A 191 -18.34 -6.69 -1.90
CA THR A 191 -18.01 -8.02 -1.36
C THR A 191 -17.27 -8.91 -2.36
N LEU A 192 -17.73 -8.96 -3.63
CA LEU A 192 -17.33 -9.97 -4.59
C LEU A 192 -16.31 -9.51 -5.63
N SER A 193 -16.16 -8.19 -5.86
CA SER A 193 -15.17 -7.75 -6.84
C SER A 193 -13.78 -8.23 -6.49
N TYR A 194 -13.08 -8.74 -7.50
CA TYR A 194 -11.80 -9.43 -7.37
C TYR A 194 -11.84 -10.56 -6.31
N ASN A 195 -12.95 -11.30 -6.25
CA ASN A 195 -13.21 -12.38 -5.28
C ASN A 195 -13.01 -11.96 -3.81
N GLY A 196 -13.33 -10.72 -3.48
CA GLY A 196 -13.15 -10.18 -2.14
C GLY A 196 -11.69 -10.01 -1.69
N GLN A 197 -10.72 -10.19 -2.60
CA GLN A 197 -9.29 -10.12 -2.31
C GLN A 197 -8.78 -8.66 -2.21
N ARG A 198 -9.51 -7.83 -1.50
CA ARG A 198 -9.17 -6.42 -1.25
C ARG A 198 -9.21 -6.14 0.25
N CYS A 199 -8.28 -5.32 0.74
CA CYS A 199 -8.32 -4.85 2.13
C CYS A 199 -9.60 -4.03 2.40
N THR A 200 -10.11 -3.33 1.38
CA THR A 200 -11.33 -2.51 1.42
C THR A 200 -12.61 -3.30 1.11
N ALA A 201 -12.55 -4.60 0.80
CA ALA A 201 -13.75 -5.39 0.55
C ALA A 201 -14.63 -5.50 1.81
N LEU A 202 -15.94 -5.44 1.62
CA LEU A 202 -16.89 -5.72 2.69
C LEU A 202 -16.76 -7.20 3.10
N LYS A 203 -16.64 -7.45 4.42
CA LYS A 203 -16.47 -8.80 4.99
C LYS A 203 -17.68 -9.27 5.75
N VAL A 204 -18.51 -8.34 6.19
CA VAL A 204 -19.76 -8.60 6.94
C VAL A 204 -20.80 -7.60 6.46
N LEU A 205 -22.02 -8.07 6.24
CA LEU A 205 -23.19 -7.23 5.97
C LEU A 205 -24.17 -7.36 7.13
N TYR A 206 -24.45 -6.25 7.80
CA TYR A 206 -25.49 -6.15 8.82
C TYR A 206 -26.73 -5.54 8.18
N VAL A 207 -27.77 -6.34 8.02
CA VAL A 207 -29.02 -5.93 7.40
C VAL A 207 -30.10 -5.81 8.46
N HIS A 208 -30.83 -4.69 8.48
CA HIS A 208 -31.94 -4.50 9.42
C HIS A 208 -32.99 -5.59 9.24
N GLU A 209 -33.55 -6.10 10.34
CA GLU A 209 -34.48 -7.24 10.36
C GLU A 209 -35.73 -7.05 9.50
N SER A 210 -36.24 -5.81 9.39
CA SER A 210 -37.44 -5.52 8.61
C SER A 210 -37.28 -5.69 7.11
N ILE A 211 -36.03 -5.63 6.58
CA ILE A 211 -35.74 -5.71 5.14
C ILE A 211 -34.88 -6.93 4.76
N VAL A 212 -34.44 -7.74 5.72
CA VAL A 212 -33.51 -8.85 5.49
C VAL A 212 -34.01 -9.86 4.45
N ASN A 213 -35.30 -10.17 4.45
CA ASN A 213 -35.87 -11.15 3.51
C ASN A 213 -35.85 -10.62 2.07
N GLU A 214 -36.21 -9.34 1.86
CA GLU A 214 -36.17 -8.71 0.56
C GLU A 214 -34.71 -8.55 0.09
N PHE A 215 -33.83 -8.10 0.98
CA PHE A 215 -32.40 -8.01 0.73
C PHE A 215 -31.82 -9.34 0.25
N ASN A 216 -32.04 -10.42 0.98
CA ASN A 216 -31.53 -11.75 0.63
C ASN A 216 -32.04 -12.22 -0.74
N LYS A 217 -33.33 -12.00 -1.03
CA LYS A 217 -33.92 -12.35 -2.33
C LYS A 217 -33.28 -11.61 -3.51
N LYS A 218 -32.87 -10.35 -3.29
CA LYS A 218 -32.24 -9.54 -4.35
C LYS A 218 -30.74 -9.76 -4.43
N PHE A 219 -30.09 -10.17 -3.34
CA PHE A 219 -28.66 -10.37 -3.26
C PHE A 219 -28.21 -11.75 -3.80
N SER A 220 -29.09 -12.76 -3.74
CA SER A 220 -28.85 -14.12 -4.24
C SER A 220 -29.01 -14.22 -5.74
#